data_8f91d99cb9d75719b8fa90fad1e7a009
#
_entry.id   8f91d99cb9d75719b8fa90fad1e7a009
#
_cell.length_a   1.000
_cell.length_b   1.000
_cell.length_c   1.000
_cell.angle_alpha   90.00
_cell.angle_beta   90.00
_cell.angle_gamma   90.00
#
_symmetry.space_group_name_H-M   'P 1'
#
loop_
_entity.id
_entity.type
_entity.pdbx_description
1 polymer ?
#
loop_
_entity_poly.entity_id
_entity_poly.type
_entity_poly.pdbx_seq_one_letter_code
_entity_poly.pdbx_strand_id
1 'polypeptide(L)'
;MPRFQFRLQQYLGVKEQIEDQKELEYAKALRVVEDEKQALAELIQRRNDSVESLRQSVQKAISPVEIRRYNNNIERLKHQIAVQIERVAAAEAFAEQKRQELVQAMKERKALEIVKENAKEEFLLEANLAEQKMVDELVSFKYAEKNS
;
A
#
# COMPACT_ATOMS: atom_id res chain seq x y z
N MET A 1 -33.80 24.80 0.15
CA MET A 1 -33.49 23.37 0.12
C MET A 1 -32.47 23.01 1.16
N PRO A 2 -32.76 22.04 2.03
CA PRO A 2 -31.75 21.59 2.98
C PRO A 2 -30.59 20.93 2.21
N ARG A 3 -29.39 21.16 2.72
CA ARG A 3 -28.17 20.66 2.13
C ARG A 3 -27.81 19.32 2.79
N PHE A 4 -27.44 18.33 1.98
CA PHE A 4 -26.97 17.05 2.55
C PHE A 4 -25.68 17.27 3.33
N GLN A 5 -25.65 16.78 4.56
CA GLN A 5 -24.48 16.75 5.40
C GLN A 5 -24.33 15.34 5.97
N PHE A 6 -23.15 14.74 5.74
CA PHE A 6 -22.88 13.42 6.29
C PHE A 6 -22.42 13.55 7.74
N ARG A 7 -23.16 12.95 8.64
CA ARG A 7 -22.88 13.00 10.09
C ARG A 7 -21.47 12.51 10.43
N LEU A 8 -20.97 11.50 9.71
CA LEU A 8 -19.67 10.90 9.95
C LEU A 8 -18.57 11.43 9.01
N GLN A 9 -18.79 12.62 8.41
CA GLN A 9 -17.84 13.17 7.43
C GLN A 9 -16.43 13.37 8.01
N GLN A 10 -16.35 13.85 9.26
CA GLN A 10 -15.05 14.02 9.91
C GLN A 10 -14.35 12.68 10.14
N TYR A 11 -15.12 11.67 10.52
CA TYR A 11 -14.61 10.33 10.72
C TYR A 11 -14.12 9.72 9.40
N LEU A 12 -14.87 9.93 8.30
CA LEU A 12 -14.43 9.52 6.97
C LEU A 12 -13.12 10.21 6.59
N GLY A 13 -12.99 11.51 6.84
CA GLY A 13 -11.76 12.25 6.59
C GLY A 13 -10.56 11.69 7.34
N VAL A 14 -10.75 11.28 8.60
CA VAL A 14 -9.70 10.63 9.38
C VAL A 14 -9.30 9.29 8.74
N LYS A 15 -10.26 8.50 8.28
CA LYS A 15 -9.99 7.21 7.63
C LYS A 15 -9.25 7.39 6.29
N GLU A 16 -9.56 8.44 5.55
CA GLU A 16 -8.82 8.79 4.33
C GLU A 16 -7.37 9.13 4.63
N GLN A 17 -7.12 9.90 5.69
CA GLN A 17 -5.77 10.25 6.13
C GLN A 17 -4.98 9.03 6.60
N ILE A 18 -5.64 8.11 7.32
CA ILE A 18 -5.02 6.85 7.75
C ILE A 18 -4.62 6.01 6.53
N GLU A 19 -5.51 5.90 5.55
CA GLU A 19 -5.22 5.18 4.30
C GLU A 19 -4.00 5.79 3.59
N ASP A 20 -3.95 7.12 3.45
CA ASP A 20 -2.82 7.81 2.84
C ASP A 20 -1.51 7.52 3.59
N GLN A 21 -1.56 7.51 4.92
CA GLN A 21 -0.40 7.20 5.75
C GLN A 21 0.05 5.75 5.54
N LYS A 22 -0.88 4.80 5.50
CA LYS A 22 -0.57 3.39 5.25
C LYS A 22 -0.02 3.16 3.85
N GLU A 23 -0.49 3.91 2.87
CA GLU A 23 0.02 3.87 1.51
C GLU A 23 1.48 4.32 1.45
N LEU A 24 1.83 5.40 2.16
CA LEU A 24 3.21 5.86 2.27
C LEU A 24 4.10 4.85 2.98
N GLU A 25 3.62 4.25 4.07
CA GLU A 25 4.38 3.23 4.81
C GLU A 25 4.66 2.01 3.93
N TYR A 26 3.67 1.56 3.16
CA TYR A 26 3.84 0.44 2.25
C TYR A 26 4.83 0.77 1.14
N ALA A 27 4.73 1.96 0.53
CA ALA A 27 5.66 2.40 -0.51
C ALA A 27 7.10 2.42 -0.01
N LYS A 28 7.33 2.90 1.22
CA LYS A 28 8.65 2.89 1.85
C LYS A 28 9.15 1.46 2.10
N ALA A 29 8.26 0.58 2.54
CA ALA A 29 8.62 -0.83 2.77
C ALA A 29 9.02 -1.52 1.47
N LEU A 30 8.32 -1.25 0.36
CA LEU A 30 8.68 -1.78 -0.97
C LEU A 30 10.04 -1.27 -1.44
N ARG A 31 10.36 -0.02 -1.15
CA ARG A 31 11.68 0.55 -1.50
C ARG A 31 12.79 -0.17 -0.74
N VAL A 32 12.58 -0.47 0.55
CA VAL A 32 13.55 -1.23 1.34
C VAL A 32 13.76 -2.63 0.74
N VAL A 33 12.69 -3.29 0.30
CA VAL A 33 12.79 -4.60 -0.38
C VAL A 33 13.68 -4.49 -1.62
N GLU A 34 13.46 -3.49 -2.45
CA GLU A 34 14.26 -3.27 -3.66
C GLU A 34 15.73 -3.02 -3.34
N ASP A 35 16.01 -2.18 -2.32
CA ASP A 35 17.37 -1.87 -1.90
C ASP A 35 18.08 -3.12 -1.37
N GLU A 36 17.40 -3.95 -0.58
CA GLU A 36 17.96 -5.19 -0.06
C GLU A 36 18.21 -6.24 -1.16
N LYS A 37 17.31 -6.33 -2.13
CA LYS A 37 17.50 -7.20 -3.30
C LYS A 37 18.68 -6.76 -4.15
N GLN A 38 18.85 -5.46 -4.33
CA GLN A 38 19.99 -4.93 -5.07
C GLN A 38 21.30 -5.19 -4.35
N ALA A 39 21.33 -5.02 -3.03
CA ALA A 39 22.50 -5.35 -2.23
C ALA A 39 22.86 -6.83 -2.35
N LEU A 40 21.87 -7.72 -2.37
CA LEU A 40 22.08 -9.15 -2.60
C LEU A 40 22.68 -9.41 -3.97
N ALA A 41 22.14 -8.79 -5.01
CA ALA A 41 22.64 -8.95 -6.38
C ALA A 41 24.11 -8.51 -6.49
N GLU A 42 24.46 -7.40 -5.83
CA GLU A 42 25.86 -6.92 -5.80
C GLU A 42 26.81 -7.89 -5.11
N LEU A 43 26.39 -8.48 -3.98
CA LEU A 43 27.17 -9.46 -3.27
C LEU A 43 27.39 -10.74 -4.10
N ILE A 44 26.34 -11.19 -4.78
CA ILE A 44 26.42 -12.35 -5.68
C ILE A 44 27.39 -12.06 -6.83
N GLN A 45 27.34 -10.86 -7.40
CA GLN A 45 28.23 -10.46 -8.48
C GLN A 45 29.69 -10.44 -8.00
N ARG A 46 29.94 -9.89 -6.79
CA ARG A 46 31.29 -9.87 -6.20
C ARG A 46 31.83 -11.28 -5.99
N ARG A 47 30.96 -12.19 -5.48
CA ARG A 47 31.36 -13.60 -5.31
C ARG A 47 31.72 -14.23 -6.66
N ASN A 48 30.88 -14.04 -7.67
CA ASN A 48 31.11 -14.59 -8.99
C ASN A 48 32.41 -14.06 -9.60
N ASP A 49 32.66 -12.75 -9.44
CA ASP A 49 33.90 -12.11 -9.92
C ASP A 49 35.12 -12.68 -9.19
N SER A 50 35.04 -12.88 -7.88
CA SER A 50 36.14 -13.46 -7.10
C SER A 50 36.42 -14.90 -7.48
N VAL A 51 35.36 -15.70 -7.73
CA VAL A 51 35.52 -17.09 -8.21
C VAL A 51 36.19 -17.11 -9.57
N GLU A 52 35.76 -16.24 -10.49
CA GLU A 52 36.36 -16.17 -11.83
C GLU A 52 37.82 -15.69 -11.78
N SER A 53 38.12 -14.70 -10.93
CA SER A 53 39.49 -14.22 -10.73
C SER A 53 40.38 -15.32 -10.16
N LEU A 54 39.89 -16.13 -9.23
CA LEU A 54 40.64 -17.28 -8.69
C LEU A 54 40.91 -18.30 -9.80
N ARG A 55 39.91 -18.63 -10.62
CA ARG A 55 40.03 -19.59 -11.70
C ARG A 55 41.11 -19.16 -12.68
N GLN A 56 41.09 -17.88 -13.09
CA GLN A 56 42.10 -17.34 -14.00
C GLN A 56 43.51 -17.31 -13.38
N SER A 57 43.59 -16.96 -12.10
CA SER A 57 44.85 -16.90 -11.38
C SER A 57 45.50 -18.27 -11.18
N VAL A 58 44.72 -19.30 -10.94
CA VAL A 58 45.20 -20.68 -10.81
C VAL A 58 45.83 -21.16 -12.12
N GLN A 59 45.27 -20.76 -13.26
CA GLN A 59 45.86 -21.05 -14.56
C GLN A 59 47.22 -20.40 -14.78
N LYS A 60 47.51 -19.32 -14.06
CA LYS A 60 48.77 -18.58 -14.12
C LYS A 60 49.78 -19.00 -13.05
N ALA A 61 49.56 -20.09 -12.34
CA ALA A 61 50.43 -20.65 -11.30
C ALA A 61 50.68 -19.67 -10.13
N ILE A 62 49.66 -19.28 -9.38
CA ILE A 62 49.77 -18.43 -8.21
C ILE A 62 50.25 -19.21 -6.96
N SER A 63 50.73 -18.48 -5.98
CA SER A 63 51.22 -19.09 -4.72
C SER A 63 50.04 -19.64 -3.90
N PRO A 64 50.29 -20.65 -3.01
CA PRO A 64 49.31 -21.16 -2.08
C PRO A 64 48.72 -20.07 -1.16
N VAL A 65 49.48 -19.06 -0.81
CA VAL A 65 49.04 -17.93 0.02
C VAL A 65 47.98 -17.13 -0.69
N GLU A 66 48.14 -16.87 -2.00
CA GLU A 66 47.14 -16.15 -2.81
C GLU A 66 45.88 -16.94 -3.02
N ILE A 67 45.98 -18.24 -3.21
CA ILE A 67 44.81 -19.14 -3.30
C ILE A 67 44.01 -19.06 -2.00
N ARG A 68 44.70 -19.08 -0.87
CA ARG A 68 44.04 -19.00 0.45
C ARG A 68 43.34 -17.65 0.64
N ARG A 69 43.93 -16.54 0.17
CA ARG A 69 43.28 -15.23 0.20
C ARG A 69 41.99 -15.21 -0.59
N TYR A 70 41.99 -15.74 -1.81
CA TYR A 70 40.79 -15.85 -2.64
C TYR A 70 39.73 -16.69 -1.95
N ASN A 71 40.08 -17.84 -1.42
CA ASN A 71 39.15 -18.73 -0.73
C ASN A 71 38.54 -18.06 0.48
N ASN A 72 39.34 -17.35 1.31
CA ASN A 72 38.83 -16.63 2.47
C ASN A 72 37.87 -15.52 2.07
N ASN A 73 38.17 -14.78 1.01
CA ASN A 73 37.29 -13.74 0.52
C ASN A 73 35.96 -14.31 -0.01
N ILE A 74 36.03 -15.42 -0.74
CA ILE A 74 34.85 -16.10 -1.26
C ILE A 74 33.98 -16.62 -0.11
N GLU A 75 34.58 -17.23 0.92
CA GLU A 75 33.84 -17.71 2.08
C GLU A 75 33.19 -16.55 2.85
N ARG A 76 33.87 -15.42 2.98
CA ARG A 76 33.29 -14.22 3.60
C ARG A 76 32.10 -13.71 2.78
N LEU A 77 32.21 -13.67 1.46
CA LEU A 77 31.12 -13.24 0.58
C LEU A 77 29.92 -14.20 0.66
N LYS A 78 30.17 -15.51 0.73
CA LYS A 78 29.12 -16.51 0.91
C LYS A 78 28.36 -16.27 2.22
N HIS A 79 29.07 -15.96 3.30
CA HIS A 79 28.44 -15.64 4.58
C HIS A 79 27.59 -14.35 4.48
N GLN A 80 28.14 -13.31 3.87
CA GLN A 80 27.42 -12.05 3.65
C GLN A 80 26.16 -12.25 2.81
N ILE A 81 26.25 -13.12 1.79
CA ILE A 81 25.09 -13.47 0.94
C ILE A 81 24.00 -14.16 1.78
N ALA A 82 24.40 -15.12 2.64
CA ALA A 82 23.44 -15.82 3.49
C ALA A 82 22.71 -14.86 4.44
N VAL A 83 23.43 -13.93 5.06
CA VAL A 83 22.85 -12.88 5.91
C VAL A 83 21.94 -11.98 5.10
N GLN A 84 22.36 -11.59 3.90
CA GLN A 84 21.58 -10.70 3.04
C GLN A 84 20.28 -11.35 2.55
N ILE A 85 20.28 -12.65 2.28
CA ILE A 85 19.08 -13.40 1.94
C ILE A 85 18.05 -13.30 3.08
N GLU A 86 18.50 -13.43 4.32
CA GLU A 86 17.63 -13.27 5.49
C GLU A 86 17.07 -11.85 5.59
N ARG A 87 17.90 -10.84 5.27
CA ARG A 87 17.47 -9.43 5.26
C ARG A 87 16.41 -9.16 4.21
N VAL A 88 16.57 -9.74 3.03
CA VAL A 88 15.56 -9.64 1.97
C VAL A 88 14.24 -10.27 2.45
N ALA A 89 14.30 -11.46 3.03
CA ALA A 89 13.11 -12.14 3.54
C ALA A 89 12.41 -11.32 4.64
N ALA A 90 13.17 -10.73 5.56
CA ALA A 90 12.63 -9.88 6.61
C ALA A 90 11.97 -8.62 6.03
N ALA A 91 12.60 -8.00 5.03
CA ALA A 91 12.05 -6.83 4.36
C ALA A 91 10.75 -7.15 3.62
N GLU A 92 10.69 -8.30 2.95
CA GLU A 92 9.48 -8.77 2.27
C GLU A 92 8.34 -9.06 3.26
N ALA A 93 8.64 -9.68 4.39
CA ALA A 93 7.66 -9.92 5.45
C ALA A 93 7.11 -8.62 6.02
N PHE A 94 7.97 -7.64 6.25
CA PHE A 94 7.58 -6.31 6.73
C PHE A 94 6.69 -5.59 5.70
N ALA A 95 7.06 -5.64 4.43
CA ALA A 95 6.26 -5.04 3.35
C ALA A 95 4.87 -5.71 3.25
N GLU A 96 4.80 -7.03 3.42
CA GLU A 96 3.53 -7.75 3.42
C GLU A 96 2.64 -7.33 4.58
N GLN A 97 3.21 -7.13 5.76
CA GLN A 97 2.48 -6.58 6.91
C GLN A 97 1.91 -5.20 6.59
N LYS A 98 2.70 -4.33 5.98
CA LYS A 98 2.26 -2.98 5.59
C LYS A 98 1.19 -3.02 4.51
N ARG A 99 1.28 -3.97 3.60
CA ARG A 99 0.24 -4.19 2.59
C ARG A 99 -1.10 -4.56 3.24
N GLN A 100 -1.07 -5.46 4.22
CA GLN A 100 -2.27 -5.88 4.95
C GLN A 100 -2.90 -4.72 5.72
N GLU A 101 -2.07 -3.89 6.36
CA GLU A 101 -2.55 -2.69 7.06
C GLU A 101 -3.22 -1.70 6.09
N LEU A 102 -2.63 -1.51 4.91
CA LEU A 102 -3.22 -0.67 3.86
C LEU A 102 -4.57 -1.22 3.39
N VAL A 103 -4.64 -2.52 3.11
CA VAL A 103 -5.89 -3.17 2.68
C VAL A 103 -6.98 -2.98 3.73
N GLN A 104 -6.64 -3.11 5.02
CA GLN A 104 -7.59 -2.91 6.10
C GLN A 104 -8.08 -1.45 6.15
N ALA A 105 -7.16 -0.49 6.00
CA ALA A 105 -7.50 0.93 5.95
C ALA A 105 -8.42 1.26 4.77
N MET A 106 -8.15 0.67 3.60
CA MET A 106 -8.99 0.82 2.41
C MET A 106 -10.41 0.28 2.64
N LYS A 107 -10.53 -0.88 3.28
CA LYS A 107 -11.83 -1.49 3.59
C LYS A 107 -12.64 -0.60 4.55
N GLU A 108 -11.99 -0.05 5.56
CA GLU A 108 -12.65 0.82 6.54
C GLU A 108 -13.13 2.11 5.90
N ARG A 109 -12.31 2.75 5.08
CA ARG A 109 -12.69 3.94 4.32
C ARG A 109 -13.85 3.63 3.37
N LYS A 110 -13.75 2.54 2.63
CA LYS A 110 -14.78 2.14 1.66
C LYS A 110 -16.12 1.85 2.34
N ALA A 111 -16.11 1.20 3.50
CA ALA A 111 -17.31 0.95 4.27
C ALA A 111 -18.03 2.25 4.64
N LEU A 112 -17.27 3.28 5.06
CA LEU A 112 -17.84 4.60 5.37
C LEU A 112 -18.35 5.31 4.12
N GLU A 113 -17.69 5.16 2.99
CA GLU A 113 -18.17 5.72 1.72
C GLU A 113 -19.49 5.11 1.30
N ILE A 114 -19.67 3.81 1.51
CA ILE A 114 -20.93 3.13 1.23
C ILE A 114 -22.04 3.65 2.16
N VAL A 115 -21.75 3.81 3.45
CA VAL A 115 -22.69 4.41 4.41
C VAL A 115 -23.08 5.82 3.98
N LYS A 116 -22.10 6.61 3.56
CA LYS A 116 -22.33 7.97 3.07
C LYS A 116 -23.25 7.99 1.83
N GLU A 117 -22.96 7.13 0.87
CA GLU A 117 -23.77 7.04 -0.37
C GLU A 117 -25.20 6.64 -0.06
N ASN A 118 -25.40 5.66 0.82
CA ASN A 118 -26.72 5.24 1.24
C ASN A 118 -27.47 6.37 1.96
N ALA A 119 -26.79 7.10 2.84
CA ALA A 119 -27.38 8.24 3.55
C ALA A 119 -27.77 9.36 2.59
N LYS A 120 -26.97 9.58 1.57
CA LYS A 120 -27.24 10.57 0.52
C LYS A 120 -28.47 10.17 -0.30
N GLU A 121 -28.60 8.90 -0.68
CA GLU A 121 -29.75 8.39 -1.39
C GLU A 121 -31.04 8.56 -0.59
N GLU A 122 -31.00 8.23 0.71
CA GLU A 122 -32.14 8.44 1.61
C GLU A 122 -32.52 9.91 1.71
N PHE A 123 -31.54 10.77 1.85
CA PHE A 123 -31.75 12.22 1.91
C PHE A 123 -32.45 12.73 0.64
N LEU A 124 -31.96 12.33 -0.54
CA LEU A 124 -32.53 12.73 -1.82
C LEU A 124 -33.97 12.19 -1.98
N LEU A 125 -34.20 10.96 -1.57
CA LEU A 125 -35.52 10.35 -1.62
C LEU A 125 -36.52 11.11 -0.74
N GLU A 126 -36.13 11.41 0.51
CA GLU A 126 -36.97 12.19 1.43
C GLU A 126 -37.24 13.60 0.92
N ALA A 127 -36.21 14.25 0.33
CA ALA A 127 -36.35 15.59 -0.24
C ALA A 127 -37.33 15.58 -1.42
N ASN A 128 -37.25 14.58 -2.31
CA ASN A 128 -38.15 14.44 -3.42
C ASN A 128 -39.59 14.15 -2.99
N LEU A 129 -39.76 13.30 -1.96
CA LEU A 129 -41.09 13.02 -1.41
C LEU A 129 -41.72 14.26 -0.77
N ALA A 130 -40.90 15.04 -0.03
CA ALA A 130 -41.35 16.28 0.60
C ALA A 130 -41.76 17.31 -0.45
N GLU A 131 -40.99 17.44 -1.53
CA GLU A 131 -41.30 18.35 -2.65
C GLU A 131 -42.59 17.92 -3.36
N GLN A 132 -42.76 16.63 -3.63
CA GLN A 132 -43.94 16.08 -4.24
C GLN A 132 -45.18 16.33 -3.39
N LYS A 133 -45.06 16.14 -2.07
CA LYS A 133 -46.11 16.42 -1.10
C LYS A 133 -46.52 17.90 -1.14
N MET A 134 -45.57 18.80 -1.18
CA MET A 134 -45.84 20.25 -1.30
C MET A 134 -46.59 20.56 -2.58
N VAL A 135 -46.17 20.00 -3.71
CA VAL A 135 -46.83 20.19 -5.00
C VAL A 135 -48.26 19.66 -4.97
N ASP A 136 -48.45 18.47 -4.39
CA ASP A 136 -49.77 17.87 -4.26
C ASP A 136 -50.71 18.72 -3.39
N GLU A 137 -50.22 19.26 -2.28
CA GLU A 137 -50.96 20.16 -1.40
C GLU A 137 -51.36 21.46 -2.13
N LEU A 138 -50.42 22.04 -2.90
CA LEU A 138 -50.72 23.23 -3.70
C LEU A 138 -51.74 22.97 -4.77
N VAL A 139 -51.67 21.85 -5.45
CA VAL A 139 -52.62 21.45 -6.46
C VAL A 139 -54.03 21.24 -5.82
N SER A 140 -54.07 20.56 -4.67
CA SER A 140 -55.32 20.36 -3.91
C SER A 140 -55.95 21.68 -3.46
N PHE A 141 -55.11 22.62 -2.98
CA PHE A 141 -55.57 23.94 -2.59
C PHE A 141 -56.15 24.72 -3.75
N LYS A 142 -55.46 24.73 -4.88
CA LYS A 142 -55.94 25.40 -6.09
C LYS A 142 -57.24 24.81 -6.60
N TYR A 143 -57.38 23.50 -6.53
CA TYR A 143 -58.59 22.79 -6.91
C TYR A 143 -59.79 23.16 -6.00
N ALA A 144 -59.55 23.16 -4.71
CA ALA A 144 -60.56 23.56 -3.72
C ALA A 144 -60.97 25.02 -3.90
N GLU A 145 -60.04 25.92 -4.18
CA GLU A 145 -60.33 27.33 -4.46
C GLU A 145 -61.16 27.53 -5.71
N LYS A 146 -60.91 26.76 -6.76
CA LYS A 146 -61.68 26.80 -8.04
C LYS A 146 -63.10 26.30 -7.86
N ASN A 147 -63.39 25.43 -6.93
CA ASN A 147 -64.70 24.80 -6.71
C ASN A 147 -65.53 25.47 -5.61
N SER A 148 -65.05 26.52 -5.01
CA SER A 148 -65.81 27.35 -4.06
C SER A 148 -66.23 28.67 -4.77
#